data_cb81fb6f8ad12342c1fae038eb9e48e5
#
_entry.id   cb81fb6f8ad12342c1fae038eb9e48e5
#
_cell.length_a   1.000
_cell.length_b   1.000
_cell.length_c   1.000
_cell.angle_alpha   90.00
_cell.angle_beta   90.00
_cell.angle_gamma   90.00
#
_symmetry.space_group_name_H-M   'P 1'
#
loop_
_entity.id
_entity.type
_entity.pdbx_description
1 polymer ?
#
loop_
_entity_poly.entity_id
_entity_poly.type
_entity_poly.pdbx_seq_one_letter_code
_entity_poly.pdbx_strand_id
1 'polypeptide(L)'
;METSRGWKRRTKRHRQTGECRCRIKQEVVTIAEEEGIKTAQNSNQAERQTRKISQQMAQSTGQNADQLKRTKQQCCSALRKLLQKIQGLPPTLPSLPLELTVLYNTIILQISSSECITEQDVGGMNQGLFRVLEATGACSEETDMVEVWHQVWDKAGGGELGPSLSRLACLQGALWLPGNQLEKIQALFHLLSTGEVPLSSASTKPGTDLLTLIKNYSLPEEANPASHLLIQSAGSLREILYTCAAFIQGFLKMEEGVYSDAVHILQKAAAGFCSKRLLAQIYTLTGSCVFKMHKPQTALQYFKEALQVDFGCLPALYQSSVLYHQLEMLDAEMKALSLLYEALENQDHSRIFVDPHLLIHSDVLIQIPALNQMFTNPSQAAVKYLMATRGLQRKRVGQAVEHYLDLLALFQAESGDQVFLDSQSVLPRIPEVYLETALALLNAKRHHDVLTVCEEVVSKTLALVPERLVLELFPAGPRRTESADGCGELRYSGPAASELHWAKESHPLASRKRESLNHAIWTAAAYLYQGQAFAQLQDTMESITCFTRCINLLHRVQVVFSGNDHTCAESLGDKAVEIKWFQKLKALAFFGRGMQFQERGQERESLHNFQLSLQAVPENILYICNCT
;
A
#
# COMPACT_ATOMS: atom_id res chain seq x y z
N MET A 1 -49.41 54.15 -69.80
CA MET A 1 -48.77 54.87 -68.66
C MET A 1 -48.67 54.01 -67.36
N GLU A 2 -48.90 52.72 -67.39
CA GLU A 2 -48.89 51.83 -66.18
C GLU A 2 -47.58 51.06 -65.96
N THR A 3 -46.73 50.93 -66.90
CA THR A 3 -45.48 50.17 -66.83
C THR A 3 -44.34 50.91 -66.07
N SER A 4 -44.45 52.24 -65.94
CA SER A 4 -43.41 53.09 -65.30
C SER A 4 -43.53 53.14 -63.78
N ARG A 5 -44.71 52.88 -63.19
CA ARG A 5 -44.95 52.88 -61.73
C ARG A 5 -44.50 51.60 -61.02
N GLY A 6 -44.48 50.47 -61.70
CA GLY A 6 -44.05 49.15 -61.15
C GLY A 6 -42.53 49.07 -60.95
N TRP A 7 -41.77 49.74 -61.86
CA TRP A 7 -40.30 49.71 -61.78
C TRP A 7 -39.73 50.56 -60.59
N LYS A 8 -40.33 51.77 -60.39
CA LYS A 8 -39.95 52.60 -59.23
C LYS A 8 -40.29 52.00 -57.88
N ARG A 9 -41.29 51.13 -57.71
CA ARG A 9 -41.62 50.44 -56.48
C ARG A 9 -40.70 49.21 -56.23
N ARG A 10 -40.22 48.53 -57.27
CA ARG A 10 -39.25 47.43 -57.10
C ARG A 10 -37.85 47.93 -56.74
N THR A 11 -37.39 49.03 -57.31
CA THR A 11 -36.09 49.64 -56.99
C THR A 11 -36.07 50.24 -55.58
N LYS A 12 -37.18 50.79 -55.10
CA LYS A 12 -37.31 51.33 -53.74
C LYS A 12 -37.30 50.22 -52.70
N ARG A 13 -37.92 49.06 -52.97
CA ARG A 13 -37.87 47.87 -52.09
C ARG A 13 -36.47 47.23 -52.07
N HIS A 14 -35.76 47.17 -53.19
CA HIS A 14 -34.39 46.65 -53.22
C HIS A 14 -33.39 47.56 -52.52
N ARG A 15 -33.57 48.91 -52.53
CA ARG A 15 -32.76 49.85 -51.77
C ARG A 15 -33.03 49.71 -50.27
N GLN A 16 -34.28 49.63 -49.85
CA GLN A 16 -34.62 49.44 -48.44
C GLN A 16 -34.15 48.10 -47.87
N THR A 17 -34.18 47.01 -48.60
CA THR A 17 -33.63 45.71 -48.16
C THR A 17 -32.09 45.71 -48.17
N GLY A 18 -31.43 46.47 -49.05
CA GLY A 18 -29.98 46.67 -49.05
C GLY A 18 -29.50 47.51 -47.84
N GLU A 19 -30.19 48.61 -47.56
CA GLU A 19 -29.89 49.47 -46.41
C GLU A 19 -30.17 48.74 -45.08
N CYS A 20 -31.21 47.90 -44.99
CA CYS A 20 -31.49 47.10 -43.81
C CYS A 20 -30.41 46.01 -43.58
N ARG A 21 -29.92 45.34 -44.67
CA ARG A 21 -28.81 44.39 -44.59
C ARG A 21 -27.48 45.03 -44.22
N CYS A 22 -27.19 46.26 -44.66
CA CYS A 22 -26.00 46.99 -44.24
C CYS A 22 -26.09 47.41 -42.77
N ARG A 23 -27.26 47.88 -42.28
CA ARG A 23 -27.45 48.23 -40.87
C ARG A 23 -27.31 46.97 -39.97
N ILE A 24 -27.90 45.85 -40.32
CA ILE A 24 -27.76 44.61 -39.56
C ILE A 24 -26.31 44.16 -39.56
N LYS A 25 -25.58 44.24 -40.67
CA LYS A 25 -24.13 43.95 -40.71
C LYS A 25 -23.31 44.90 -39.85
N GLN A 26 -23.62 46.20 -39.82
CA GLN A 26 -22.96 47.18 -38.97
C GLN A 26 -23.27 46.95 -37.48
N GLU A 27 -24.53 46.66 -37.11
CA GLU A 27 -24.91 46.32 -35.74
C GLU A 27 -24.25 45.04 -35.27
N VAL A 28 -24.15 44.01 -36.10
CA VAL A 28 -23.46 42.75 -35.77
C VAL A 28 -21.94 42.97 -35.61
N VAL A 29 -21.32 43.83 -36.42
CA VAL A 29 -19.89 44.19 -36.26
C VAL A 29 -19.66 45.00 -35.00
N THR A 30 -20.52 45.99 -34.69
CA THR A 30 -20.40 46.78 -33.45
C THR A 30 -20.64 45.94 -32.20
N ILE A 31 -21.56 44.97 -32.20
CA ILE A 31 -21.78 44.04 -31.07
C ILE A 31 -20.55 43.13 -30.93
N ALA A 32 -19.98 42.61 -32.01
CA ALA A 32 -18.78 41.79 -31.96
C ALA A 32 -17.54 42.57 -31.48
N GLU A 33 -17.41 43.87 -31.84
CA GLU A 33 -16.36 44.75 -31.32
C GLU A 33 -16.55 45.08 -29.84
N GLU A 34 -17.78 45.34 -29.37
CA GLU A 34 -18.07 45.56 -27.96
C GLU A 34 -17.84 44.29 -27.12
N GLU A 35 -18.20 43.13 -27.62
CA GLU A 35 -17.91 41.84 -26.95
C GLU A 35 -16.41 41.57 -26.94
N GLY A 36 -15.67 41.89 -27.99
CA GLY A 36 -14.22 41.79 -28.05
C GLY A 36 -13.52 42.69 -27.02
N ILE A 37 -13.99 43.93 -26.85
CA ILE A 37 -13.46 44.88 -25.86
C ILE A 37 -13.76 44.41 -24.43
N LYS A 38 -14.95 43.88 -24.14
CA LYS A 38 -15.32 43.32 -22.82
C LYS A 38 -14.49 42.10 -22.49
N THR A 39 -14.27 41.23 -23.47
CA THR A 39 -13.42 40.02 -23.29
C THR A 39 -11.96 40.40 -23.02
N ALA A 40 -11.41 41.40 -23.71
CA ALA A 40 -10.04 41.88 -23.47
C ALA A 40 -9.89 42.53 -22.08
N GLN A 41 -10.90 43.33 -21.64
CA GLN A 41 -10.88 43.91 -20.30
C GLN A 41 -10.97 42.87 -19.20
N ASN A 42 -11.80 41.83 -19.35
CA ASN A 42 -11.92 40.73 -18.43
C ASN A 42 -10.61 39.90 -18.36
N SER A 43 -9.95 39.68 -19.52
CA SER A 43 -8.66 38.97 -19.59
C SER A 43 -7.56 39.74 -18.86
N ASN A 44 -7.43 41.05 -19.08
CA ASN A 44 -6.47 41.89 -18.34
C ASN A 44 -6.70 41.92 -16.82
N GLN A 45 -7.96 41.93 -16.40
CA GLN A 45 -8.31 41.85 -14.97
C GLN A 45 -7.94 40.48 -14.38
N ALA A 46 -8.22 39.39 -15.09
CA ALA A 46 -7.90 38.04 -14.67
C ALA A 46 -6.39 37.82 -14.56
N GLU A 47 -5.62 38.34 -15.53
CA GLU A 47 -4.14 38.29 -15.50
C GLU A 47 -3.59 39.01 -14.26
N ARG A 48 -4.07 40.21 -13.97
CA ARG A 48 -3.65 40.97 -12.77
C ARG A 48 -3.97 40.23 -11.47
N GLN A 49 -5.12 39.56 -11.39
CA GLN A 49 -5.50 38.75 -10.23
C GLN A 49 -4.61 37.51 -10.10
N THR A 50 -4.34 36.81 -11.19
CA THR A 50 -3.44 35.65 -11.21
C THR A 50 -2.03 36.04 -10.76
N ARG A 51 -1.51 37.16 -11.26
CA ARG A 51 -0.18 37.70 -10.86
C ARG A 51 -0.11 38.02 -9.37
N LYS A 52 -1.16 38.62 -8.80
CA LYS A 52 -1.23 38.88 -7.35
C LYS A 52 -1.19 37.59 -6.53
N ILE A 53 -1.94 36.58 -6.95
CA ILE A 53 -1.97 35.28 -6.27
C ILE A 53 -0.62 34.57 -6.35
N SER A 54 0.02 34.56 -7.52
CA SER A 54 1.36 34.00 -7.70
C SER A 54 2.40 34.71 -6.82
N GLN A 55 2.37 36.05 -6.75
CA GLN A 55 3.24 36.83 -5.86
C GLN A 55 2.96 36.55 -4.38
N GLN A 56 1.69 36.42 -3.98
CA GLN A 56 1.31 36.07 -2.61
C GLN A 56 1.83 34.67 -2.22
N MET A 57 1.77 33.71 -3.13
CA MET A 57 2.34 32.37 -2.90
C MET A 57 3.86 32.42 -2.78
N ALA A 58 4.56 33.17 -3.64
CA ALA A 58 6.01 33.32 -3.58
C ALA A 58 6.48 33.99 -2.29
N GLN A 59 5.71 34.96 -1.73
CA GLN A 59 6.01 35.62 -0.47
C GLN A 59 5.69 34.77 0.77
N SER A 60 4.91 33.71 0.62
CA SER A 60 4.55 32.81 1.72
C SER A 60 5.61 31.75 2.04
N THR A 61 6.63 31.64 1.20
CA THR A 61 7.83 30.78 1.47
C THR A 61 8.56 31.31 2.70
N GLY A 62 8.52 30.55 3.80
CA GLY A 62 9.12 30.94 5.11
C GLY A 62 8.10 31.19 6.23
N GLN A 63 6.81 31.09 5.95
CA GLN A 63 5.75 31.17 6.96
C GLN A 63 5.61 29.86 7.75
N ASN A 64 4.99 29.95 8.94
CA ASN A 64 4.66 28.76 9.72
C ASN A 64 3.70 27.83 8.94
N ALA A 65 3.81 26.50 9.12
CA ALA A 65 3.05 25.49 8.37
C ALA A 65 1.54 25.74 8.34
N ASP A 66 0.94 26.13 9.47
CA ASP A 66 -0.50 26.46 9.55
C ASP A 66 -0.87 27.70 8.76
N GLN A 67 -0.02 28.72 8.77
CA GLN A 67 -0.23 29.95 8.01
C GLN A 67 -0.09 29.68 6.51
N LEU A 68 0.90 28.89 6.12
CA LEU A 68 1.09 28.47 4.73
C LEU A 68 -0.13 27.67 4.23
N LYS A 69 -0.66 26.73 5.04
CA LYS A 69 -1.86 25.96 4.69
C LYS A 69 -3.08 26.85 4.47
N ARG A 70 -3.31 27.83 5.35
CA ARG A 70 -4.38 28.83 5.20
C ARG A 70 -4.21 29.67 3.94
N THR A 71 -2.99 30.13 3.66
CA THR A 71 -2.67 30.92 2.47
C THR A 71 -2.93 30.11 1.20
N LYS A 72 -2.49 28.85 1.15
CA LYS A 72 -2.78 27.91 0.03
C LYS A 72 -4.29 27.78 -0.21
N GLN A 73 -5.08 27.56 0.83
CA GLN A 73 -6.54 27.42 0.73
C GLN A 73 -7.22 28.71 0.23
N GLN A 74 -6.79 29.89 0.71
CA GLN A 74 -7.31 31.17 0.26
C GLN A 74 -6.99 31.41 -1.22
N CYS A 75 -5.74 31.19 -1.64
CA CYS A 75 -5.30 31.31 -3.02
C CYS A 75 -6.04 30.34 -3.94
N CYS A 76 -6.19 29.07 -3.53
CA CYS A 76 -6.96 28.07 -4.26
C CYS A 76 -8.42 28.49 -4.46
N SER A 77 -9.07 28.97 -3.40
CA SER A 77 -10.45 29.48 -3.47
C SER A 77 -10.59 30.70 -4.42
N ALA A 78 -9.60 31.60 -4.40
CA ALA A 78 -9.58 32.76 -5.28
C ALA A 78 -9.40 32.37 -6.75
N LEU A 79 -8.46 31.46 -7.06
CA LEU A 79 -8.26 30.94 -8.42
C LEU A 79 -9.46 30.16 -8.93
N ARG A 80 -10.10 29.35 -8.10
CA ARG A 80 -11.32 28.61 -8.48
C ARG A 80 -12.46 29.54 -8.85
N LYS A 81 -12.67 30.62 -8.09
CA LYS A 81 -13.66 31.65 -8.43
C LYS A 81 -13.31 32.37 -9.72
N LEU A 82 -12.03 32.64 -9.96
CA LEU A 82 -11.55 33.27 -11.19
C LEU A 82 -11.75 32.34 -12.38
N LEU A 83 -11.40 31.06 -12.27
CA LEU A 83 -11.60 30.05 -13.30
C LEU A 83 -13.08 29.92 -13.67
N GLN A 84 -13.98 29.85 -12.69
CA GLN A 84 -15.42 29.80 -12.93
C GLN A 84 -15.94 31.02 -13.70
N LYS A 85 -15.41 32.22 -13.41
CA LYS A 85 -15.77 33.44 -14.17
C LYS A 85 -15.30 33.38 -15.61
N ILE A 86 -14.08 32.88 -15.87
CA ILE A 86 -13.53 32.74 -17.22
C ILE A 86 -14.31 31.68 -18.00
N GLN A 87 -14.59 30.54 -17.37
CA GLN A 87 -15.31 29.42 -18.00
C GLN A 87 -16.80 29.69 -18.20
N GLY A 88 -17.36 30.68 -17.54
CA GLY A 88 -18.71 31.17 -17.79
C GLY A 88 -18.85 31.94 -19.11
N LEU A 89 -17.74 32.25 -19.80
CA LEU A 89 -17.71 32.89 -21.11
C LEU A 89 -17.42 31.84 -22.22
N PRO A 90 -17.91 32.03 -23.44
CA PRO A 90 -17.56 31.18 -24.57
C PRO A 90 -16.03 31.16 -24.79
N PRO A 91 -15.42 29.97 -25.05
CA PRO A 91 -13.99 29.89 -25.24
C PRO A 91 -13.59 30.55 -26.54
N THR A 92 -12.57 31.42 -26.47
CA THR A 92 -11.97 32.07 -27.65
C THR A 92 -10.47 31.81 -27.66
N LEU A 93 -9.90 31.61 -28.86
CA LEU A 93 -8.46 31.32 -29.00
C LEU A 93 -7.55 32.32 -28.24
N PRO A 94 -7.79 33.65 -28.27
CA PRO A 94 -6.96 34.59 -27.50
C PRO A 94 -7.09 34.51 -25.98
N SER A 95 -8.19 34.01 -25.44
CA SER A 95 -8.42 33.91 -23.98
C SER A 95 -7.93 32.61 -23.38
N LEU A 96 -7.78 31.55 -24.18
CA LEU A 96 -7.40 30.21 -23.75
C LEU A 96 -6.03 30.14 -23.06
N PRO A 97 -4.94 30.81 -23.51
CA PRO A 97 -3.64 30.71 -22.80
C PRO A 97 -3.72 31.14 -21.33
N LEU A 98 -4.49 32.16 -21.03
CA LEU A 98 -4.72 32.61 -19.66
C LEU A 98 -5.62 31.64 -18.90
N GLU A 99 -6.71 31.16 -19.51
CA GLU A 99 -7.60 30.17 -18.91
C GLU A 99 -6.86 28.91 -18.50
N LEU A 100 -6.05 28.34 -19.42
CA LEU A 100 -5.24 27.14 -19.19
C LEU A 100 -4.18 27.37 -18.10
N THR A 101 -3.61 28.59 -18.01
CA THR A 101 -2.68 28.96 -16.95
C THR A 101 -3.36 29.03 -15.59
N VAL A 102 -4.57 29.61 -15.52
CA VAL A 102 -5.36 29.66 -14.28
C VAL A 102 -5.80 28.27 -13.88
N LEU A 103 -6.19 27.41 -14.82
CA LEU A 103 -6.53 26.01 -14.60
C LEU A 103 -5.33 25.24 -14.02
N TYR A 104 -4.16 25.34 -14.64
CA TYR A 104 -2.92 24.73 -14.15
C TYR A 104 -2.63 25.10 -12.71
N ASN A 105 -2.63 26.41 -12.40
CA ASN A 105 -2.38 26.92 -11.06
C ASN A 105 -3.44 26.46 -10.05
N THR A 106 -4.71 26.37 -10.48
CA THR A 106 -5.81 25.90 -9.62
C THR A 106 -5.62 24.45 -9.21
N ILE A 107 -5.31 23.57 -10.17
CA ILE A 107 -5.10 22.14 -9.91
C ILE A 107 -3.84 21.94 -9.03
N ILE A 108 -2.73 22.63 -9.32
CA ILE A 108 -1.51 22.57 -8.49
C ILE A 108 -1.80 22.94 -7.04
N LEU A 109 -2.50 24.05 -6.78
CA LEU A 109 -2.84 24.44 -5.41
C LEU A 109 -3.87 23.54 -4.76
N GLN A 110 -4.79 22.97 -5.54
CA GLN A 110 -5.79 22.04 -5.04
C GLN A 110 -5.10 20.76 -4.54
N ILE A 111 -4.25 20.14 -5.34
CA ILE A 111 -3.45 18.98 -4.96
C ILE A 111 -2.56 19.30 -3.75
N SER A 112 -1.90 20.46 -3.75
CA SER A 112 -1.04 20.90 -2.64
C SER A 112 -1.80 21.15 -1.33
N SER A 113 -3.09 21.47 -1.38
CA SER A 113 -3.93 21.75 -0.21
C SER A 113 -4.62 20.51 0.34
N SER A 114 -5.00 19.57 -0.54
CA SER A 114 -5.66 18.31 -0.19
C SER A 114 -4.68 17.19 0.12
N GLU A 115 -3.41 17.33 -0.29
CA GLU A 115 -2.36 16.30 -0.21
C GLU A 115 -2.76 14.98 -0.91
N CYS A 116 -3.73 15.07 -1.83
CA CYS A 116 -4.20 13.94 -2.64
C CYS A 116 -4.74 14.45 -3.99
N ILE A 117 -4.75 13.58 -4.99
CA ILE A 117 -5.38 13.81 -6.28
C ILE A 117 -6.83 13.35 -6.20
N THR A 118 -7.76 14.23 -6.58
CA THR A 118 -9.19 13.98 -6.53
C THR A 118 -9.80 13.84 -7.93
N GLU A 119 -10.98 13.22 -8.03
CA GLU A 119 -11.74 13.17 -9.29
C GLU A 119 -12.07 14.57 -9.83
N GLN A 120 -12.18 15.57 -8.96
CA GLN A 120 -12.41 16.98 -9.36
C GLN A 120 -11.20 17.56 -10.09
N ASP A 121 -9.97 17.16 -9.73
CA ASP A 121 -8.74 17.61 -10.42
C ASP A 121 -8.69 17.04 -11.84
N VAL A 122 -9.01 15.75 -11.97
CA VAL A 122 -9.09 15.06 -13.27
C VAL A 122 -10.23 15.65 -14.11
N GLY A 123 -11.40 15.86 -13.53
CA GLY A 123 -12.55 16.46 -14.19
C GLY A 123 -12.29 17.89 -14.68
N GLY A 124 -11.60 18.70 -13.86
CA GLY A 124 -11.18 20.04 -14.22
C GLY A 124 -10.21 20.07 -15.40
N MET A 125 -9.24 19.12 -15.42
CA MET A 125 -8.31 18.96 -16.54
C MET A 125 -9.05 18.60 -17.83
N ASN A 126 -9.93 17.61 -17.78
CA ASN A 126 -10.71 17.17 -18.93
C ASN A 126 -11.58 18.31 -19.49
N GLN A 127 -12.26 19.06 -18.61
CA GLN A 127 -13.04 20.22 -19.01
C GLN A 127 -12.18 21.26 -19.73
N GLY A 128 -10.96 21.53 -19.25
CA GLY A 128 -10.03 22.44 -19.92
C GLY A 128 -9.70 22.01 -21.35
N LEU A 129 -9.43 20.73 -21.56
CA LEU A 129 -9.14 20.16 -22.89
C LEU A 129 -10.36 20.24 -23.83
N PHE A 130 -11.55 19.92 -23.36
CA PHE A 130 -12.77 20.04 -24.16
C PHE A 130 -13.05 21.49 -24.57
N ARG A 131 -12.74 22.47 -23.72
CA ARG A 131 -12.88 23.89 -24.10
C ARG A 131 -11.88 24.31 -25.19
N VAL A 132 -10.70 23.72 -25.25
CA VAL A 132 -9.78 23.92 -26.36
C VAL A 132 -10.36 23.37 -27.68
N LEU A 133 -10.96 22.17 -27.65
CA LEU A 133 -11.64 21.59 -28.81
C LEU A 133 -12.84 22.44 -29.26
N GLU A 134 -13.67 22.91 -28.33
CA GLU A 134 -14.79 23.80 -28.62
C GLU A 134 -14.32 25.07 -29.32
N ALA A 135 -13.26 25.73 -28.85
CA ALA A 135 -12.71 26.95 -29.45
C ALA A 135 -12.09 26.71 -30.82
N THR A 136 -11.62 25.50 -31.12
CA THR A 136 -11.08 25.10 -32.43
C THR A 136 -12.15 24.57 -33.36
N GLY A 137 -13.42 24.51 -32.93
CA GLY A 137 -14.55 24.02 -33.72
C GLY A 137 -14.59 22.49 -33.88
N ALA A 138 -13.89 21.75 -33.03
CA ALA A 138 -13.92 20.30 -32.98
C ALA A 138 -14.90 19.82 -31.90
N CYS A 139 -15.71 18.80 -32.21
CA CYS A 139 -16.52 18.09 -31.23
C CYS A 139 -15.89 16.71 -31.02
N SER A 140 -15.56 16.35 -29.79
CA SER A 140 -15.11 15.00 -29.46
C SER A 140 -16.22 14.27 -28.73
N GLU A 141 -16.62 13.10 -29.25
CA GLU A 141 -17.44 12.11 -28.56
C GLU A 141 -16.57 11.05 -27.88
N GLU A 142 -15.24 11.21 -27.97
CA GLU A 142 -14.24 10.27 -27.48
C GLU A 142 -14.21 10.23 -25.94
N THR A 143 -14.12 9.04 -25.41
CA THR A 143 -14.01 8.78 -23.96
C THR A 143 -12.56 8.54 -23.53
N ASP A 144 -11.66 8.16 -24.47
CA ASP A 144 -10.25 7.99 -24.17
C ASP A 144 -9.50 9.31 -24.17
N MET A 145 -8.91 9.66 -23.03
CA MET A 145 -8.19 10.92 -22.87
C MET A 145 -6.91 11.02 -23.70
N VAL A 146 -6.32 9.93 -24.13
CA VAL A 146 -5.14 9.96 -25.03
C VAL A 146 -5.57 10.45 -26.42
N GLU A 147 -6.72 9.99 -26.89
CA GLU A 147 -7.27 10.44 -28.17
C GLU A 147 -7.74 11.91 -28.11
N VAL A 148 -8.32 12.33 -26.99
CA VAL A 148 -8.65 13.74 -26.75
C VAL A 148 -7.38 14.61 -26.83
N TRP A 149 -6.27 14.18 -26.21
CA TRP A 149 -4.99 14.88 -26.32
C TRP A 149 -4.45 14.93 -27.75
N HIS A 150 -4.65 13.86 -28.53
CA HIS A 150 -4.26 13.84 -29.95
C HIS A 150 -5.01 14.91 -30.75
N GLN A 151 -6.33 14.95 -30.60
CA GLN A 151 -7.17 15.95 -31.29
C GLN A 151 -6.81 17.38 -30.88
N VAL A 152 -6.58 17.62 -29.56
CA VAL A 152 -6.15 18.93 -29.04
C VAL A 152 -4.79 19.33 -29.63
N TRP A 153 -3.83 18.41 -29.66
CA TRP A 153 -2.48 18.67 -30.13
C TRP A 153 -2.44 18.93 -31.66
N ASP A 154 -3.18 18.14 -32.44
CA ASP A 154 -3.30 18.32 -33.88
C ASP A 154 -3.86 19.72 -34.25
N LYS A 155 -4.88 20.16 -33.50
CA LYS A 155 -5.55 21.45 -33.79
C LYS A 155 -4.86 22.69 -33.23
N ALA A 156 -4.18 22.56 -32.09
CA ALA A 156 -3.71 23.72 -31.33
C ALA A 156 -2.24 23.64 -30.89
N GLY A 157 -1.58 22.48 -31.00
CA GLY A 157 -0.22 22.25 -30.48
C GLY A 157 0.87 23.07 -31.20
N GLY A 158 0.74 23.32 -32.48
CA GLY A 158 1.70 24.12 -33.27
C GLY A 158 1.54 25.64 -33.18
N GLY A 159 0.54 26.15 -32.39
CA GLY A 159 0.21 27.57 -32.30
C GLY A 159 0.59 28.23 -30.98
N GLU A 160 -0.02 29.38 -30.70
CA GLU A 160 0.16 30.15 -29.45
C GLU A 160 -0.24 29.37 -28.17
N LEU A 161 -1.06 28.32 -28.32
CA LEU A 161 -1.49 27.45 -27.21
C LEU A 161 -0.46 26.38 -26.85
N GLY A 162 0.48 26.07 -27.76
CA GLY A 162 1.48 25.02 -27.56
C GLY A 162 2.18 25.05 -26.18
N PRO A 163 2.72 26.20 -25.75
CA PRO A 163 3.36 26.29 -24.42
C PRO A 163 2.43 25.99 -23.24
N SER A 164 1.15 26.42 -23.34
CA SER A 164 0.17 26.14 -22.30
C SER A 164 -0.27 24.67 -22.26
N LEU A 165 -0.41 24.06 -23.43
CA LEU A 165 -0.70 22.62 -23.56
C LEU A 165 0.46 21.76 -23.09
N SER A 166 1.71 22.15 -23.39
CA SER A 166 2.89 21.45 -22.88
C SER A 166 2.96 21.40 -21.36
N ARG A 167 2.59 22.50 -20.68
CA ARG A 167 2.49 22.57 -19.21
C ARG A 167 1.39 21.66 -18.67
N LEU A 168 0.21 21.70 -19.29
CA LEU A 168 -0.90 20.84 -18.91
C LEU A 168 -0.60 19.36 -19.16
N ALA A 169 0.18 19.02 -20.17
CA ALA A 169 0.60 17.65 -20.43
C ALA A 169 1.49 17.08 -19.29
N CYS A 170 2.41 17.88 -18.75
CA CYS A 170 3.17 17.49 -17.57
C CYS A 170 2.26 17.27 -16.34
N LEU A 171 1.25 18.12 -16.16
CA LEU A 171 0.26 17.97 -15.09
C LEU A 171 -0.63 16.74 -15.34
N GLN A 172 -1.05 16.49 -16.57
CA GLN A 172 -1.81 15.28 -16.92
C GLN A 172 -1.02 14.00 -16.62
N GLY A 173 0.27 13.97 -16.94
CA GLY A 173 1.15 12.87 -16.57
C GLY A 173 1.19 12.66 -15.06
N ALA A 174 1.27 13.74 -14.27
CA ALA A 174 1.24 13.67 -12.81
C ALA A 174 -0.11 13.15 -12.28
N LEU A 175 -1.24 13.53 -12.90
CA LEU A 175 -2.57 13.03 -12.53
C LEU A 175 -2.76 11.53 -12.82
N TRP A 176 -2.07 10.98 -13.82
CA TRP A 176 -2.16 9.56 -14.18
C TRP A 176 -1.23 8.64 -13.36
N LEU A 177 -0.23 9.18 -12.68
CA LEU A 177 0.72 8.38 -11.89
C LEU A 177 0.08 7.56 -10.77
N PRO A 178 -0.82 8.10 -9.90
CA PRO A 178 -1.41 7.32 -8.82
C PRO A 178 -2.24 6.13 -9.30
N GLY A 179 -2.83 6.26 -10.51
CA GLY A 179 -3.54 5.18 -11.19
C GLY A 179 -2.63 4.18 -11.90
N ASN A 180 -1.31 4.29 -11.77
CA ASN A 180 -0.32 3.44 -12.47
C ASN A 180 -0.50 3.39 -14.00
N GLN A 181 -0.96 4.51 -14.62
CA GLN A 181 -1.25 4.58 -16.05
C GLN A 181 0.00 4.96 -16.86
N LEU A 182 1.11 4.25 -16.66
CA LEU A 182 2.40 4.55 -17.30
C LEU A 182 2.33 4.49 -18.84
N GLU A 183 1.52 3.58 -19.37
CA GLU A 183 1.31 3.45 -20.82
C GLU A 183 0.67 4.72 -21.43
N LYS A 184 -0.32 5.30 -20.75
CA LYS A 184 -0.94 6.56 -21.20
C LYS A 184 0.03 7.74 -21.12
N ILE A 185 0.87 7.78 -20.08
CA ILE A 185 1.93 8.79 -19.96
C ILE A 185 2.92 8.65 -21.11
N GLN A 186 3.32 7.41 -21.44
CA GLN A 186 4.21 7.14 -22.57
C GLN A 186 3.59 7.56 -23.89
N ALA A 187 2.32 7.23 -24.14
CA ALA A 187 1.60 7.64 -25.35
C ALA A 187 1.51 9.17 -25.47
N LEU A 188 1.21 9.87 -24.37
CA LEU A 188 1.15 11.33 -24.34
C LEU A 188 2.51 11.97 -24.66
N PHE A 189 3.59 11.56 -24.00
CA PHE A 189 4.92 12.14 -24.28
C PHE A 189 5.47 11.73 -25.64
N HIS A 190 5.07 10.58 -26.18
CA HIS A 190 5.36 10.21 -27.56
C HIS A 190 4.65 11.13 -28.54
N LEU A 191 3.35 11.37 -28.38
CA LEU A 191 2.56 12.33 -29.15
C LEU A 191 3.20 13.73 -29.16
N LEU A 192 3.58 14.23 -28.01
CA LEU A 192 4.20 15.54 -27.84
C LEU A 192 5.56 15.66 -28.54
N SER A 193 6.28 14.53 -28.66
CA SER A 193 7.62 14.49 -29.26
C SER A 193 7.58 14.29 -30.78
N THR A 194 6.61 13.54 -31.31
CA THR A 194 6.54 13.13 -32.73
C THR A 194 5.36 13.72 -33.49
N GLY A 195 4.32 14.16 -32.77
CA GLY A 195 3.04 14.55 -33.35
C GLY A 195 2.15 13.38 -33.81
N GLU A 196 2.58 12.15 -33.60
CA GLU A 196 1.84 10.94 -34.02
C GLU A 196 1.54 10.02 -32.84
N VAL A 197 0.31 9.48 -32.77
CA VAL A 197 -0.06 8.43 -31.80
C VAL A 197 0.42 7.08 -32.32
N PRO A 198 1.06 6.24 -31.52
CA PRO A 198 1.38 4.87 -31.89
C PRO A 198 0.09 4.05 -32.03
N LEU A 199 -0.29 3.72 -33.25
CA LEU A 199 -1.55 3.07 -33.68
C LEU A 199 -1.70 1.59 -33.29
N SER A 200 -0.82 1.00 -32.51
CA SER A 200 -1.03 -0.30 -31.88
C SER A 200 0.14 -0.66 -30.95
N SER A 201 -0.12 -1.42 -29.91
CA SER A 201 0.86 -2.01 -28.98
C SER A 201 1.89 -2.97 -29.63
N ALA A 202 1.76 -3.24 -30.94
CA ALA A 202 2.62 -4.14 -31.70
C ALA A 202 3.69 -3.44 -32.56
N SER A 203 3.72 -2.10 -32.63
CA SER A 203 4.59 -1.35 -33.55
C SER A 203 5.47 -0.28 -32.91
N THR A 204 5.65 -0.33 -31.57
CA THR A 204 6.70 0.49 -30.94
C THR A 204 8.06 -0.03 -31.39
N LYS A 205 8.76 0.80 -32.18
CA LYS A 205 10.18 0.56 -32.45
C LYS A 205 10.88 0.29 -31.12
N PRO A 206 11.67 -0.79 -30.99
CA PRO A 206 12.39 -1.05 -29.75
C PRO A 206 13.38 0.10 -29.51
N GLY A 207 13.06 1.01 -28.58
CA GLY A 207 14.00 2.08 -28.25
C GLY A 207 13.45 3.35 -27.60
N THR A 208 12.16 3.60 -27.56
CA THR A 208 11.63 4.80 -26.87
C THR A 208 11.10 4.46 -25.48
N ASP A 209 12.03 4.35 -24.53
CA ASP A 209 11.72 4.19 -23.11
C ASP A 209 10.98 5.44 -22.58
N LEU A 210 9.91 5.22 -21.78
CA LEU A 210 9.12 6.28 -21.13
C LEU A 210 10.01 7.34 -20.47
N LEU A 211 11.02 6.91 -19.72
CA LEU A 211 11.93 7.80 -19.01
C LEU A 211 12.73 8.69 -19.96
N THR A 212 13.12 8.14 -21.12
CA THR A 212 13.81 8.90 -22.16
C THR A 212 12.90 9.93 -22.79
N LEU A 213 11.63 9.61 -23.02
CA LEU A 213 10.63 10.55 -23.55
C LEU A 213 10.41 11.72 -22.58
N ILE A 214 10.17 11.45 -21.29
CA ILE A 214 9.94 12.51 -20.29
C ILE A 214 11.20 13.38 -20.15
N LYS A 215 12.39 12.78 -20.09
CA LYS A 215 13.66 13.49 -19.90
C LYS A 215 14.00 14.40 -21.05
N ASN A 216 13.82 13.92 -22.29
CA ASN A 216 14.19 14.66 -23.50
C ASN A 216 13.12 15.66 -23.95
N TYR A 217 11.94 15.64 -23.32
CA TYR A 217 10.88 16.57 -23.64
C TYR A 217 11.28 18.00 -23.29
N SER A 218 11.44 18.86 -24.28
CA SER A 218 11.79 20.26 -24.09
C SER A 218 10.54 21.11 -23.90
N LEU A 219 10.47 21.77 -22.75
CA LEU A 219 9.39 22.69 -22.43
C LEU A 219 9.69 24.06 -23.04
N PRO A 220 8.75 24.69 -23.78
CA PRO A 220 8.94 26.01 -24.36
C PRO A 220 8.84 27.15 -23.32
N GLU A 221 9.20 26.90 -22.07
CA GLU A 221 9.00 27.85 -20.96
C GLU A 221 9.97 29.03 -20.93
N GLU A 222 11.19 28.85 -21.40
CA GLU A 222 12.28 29.81 -21.11
C GLU A 222 12.14 31.15 -21.87
N ALA A 223 11.26 31.21 -22.87
CA ALA A 223 11.06 32.40 -23.70
C ALA A 223 9.72 33.10 -23.51
N ASN A 224 8.83 32.65 -22.61
CA ASN A 224 7.45 33.15 -22.55
C ASN A 224 7.20 34.06 -21.34
N PRO A 225 6.71 35.31 -21.52
CA PRO A 225 6.38 36.25 -20.42
C PRO A 225 5.29 35.73 -19.47
N ALA A 226 4.51 34.70 -19.84
CA ALA A 226 3.52 34.09 -19.00
C ALA A 226 4.12 33.21 -17.87
N SER A 227 5.42 32.94 -17.88
CA SER A 227 6.09 32.16 -16.82
C SER A 227 5.97 32.81 -15.44
N HIS A 228 5.83 34.14 -15.37
CA HIS A 228 5.63 34.87 -14.12
C HIS A 228 4.24 34.69 -13.49
N LEU A 229 3.31 34.07 -14.20
CA LEU A 229 1.96 33.78 -13.68
C LEU A 229 1.87 32.39 -13.06
N LEU A 230 2.88 31.54 -13.28
CA LEU A 230 2.88 30.18 -12.73
C LEU A 230 3.25 30.18 -11.27
N ILE A 231 2.53 29.38 -10.50
CA ILE A 231 2.82 29.17 -9.06
C ILE A 231 3.92 28.12 -8.89
N GLN A 232 3.96 27.11 -9.77
CA GLN A 232 5.02 26.12 -9.86
C GLN A 232 5.44 25.94 -11.32
N SER A 233 6.73 25.88 -11.56
CA SER A 233 7.29 25.66 -12.90
C SER A 233 6.93 24.26 -13.43
N ALA A 234 6.57 24.16 -14.70
CA ALA A 234 6.31 22.88 -15.33
C ALA A 234 7.59 22.05 -15.50
N GLY A 235 8.75 22.70 -15.58
CA GLY A 235 10.05 22.03 -15.56
C GLY A 235 10.28 21.27 -14.27
N SER A 236 10.01 21.90 -13.11
CA SER A 236 10.08 21.22 -11.80
C SER A 236 9.10 20.06 -11.71
N LEU A 237 7.87 20.23 -12.23
CA LEU A 237 6.86 19.17 -12.25
C LEU A 237 7.30 18.00 -13.14
N ARG A 238 7.92 18.27 -14.31
CA ARG A 238 8.46 17.24 -15.20
C ARG A 238 9.58 16.43 -14.53
N GLU A 239 10.48 17.09 -13.77
CA GLU A 239 11.55 16.39 -13.04
C GLU A 239 10.99 15.48 -11.93
N ILE A 240 9.97 15.96 -11.21
CA ILE A 240 9.25 15.14 -10.21
C ILE A 240 8.56 13.96 -10.90
N LEU A 241 7.85 14.22 -12.02
CA LEU A 241 7.18 13.19 -12.82
C LEU A 241 8.17 12.11 -13.30
N TYR A 242 9.33 12.52 -13.80
CA TYR A 242 10.39 11.59 -14.21
C TYR A 242 10.84 10.69 -13.06
N THR A 243 11.14 11.30 -11.91
CA THR A 243 11.62 10.55 -10.73
C THR A 243 10.55 9.58 -10.22
N CYS A 244 9.29 10.03 -10.11
CA CYS A 244 8.18 9.19 -9.66
C CYS A 244 7.88 8.06 -10.65
N ALA A 245 7.87 8.34 -11.97
CA ALA A 245 7.68 7.33 -13.00
C ALA A 245 8.80 6.27 -12.97
N ALA A 246 10.06 6.70 -12.81
CA ALA A 246 11.20 5.79 -12.69
C ALA A 246 11.10 4.92 -11.43
N PHE A 247 10.67 5.48 -10.30
CA PHE A 247 10.48 4.73 -9.07
C PHE A 247 9.38 3.67 -9.21
N ILE A 248 8.23 4.05 -9.76
CA ILE A 248 7.11 3.14 -10.01
C ILE A 248 7.51 2.03 -11.00
N GLN A 249 8.17 2.39 -12.11
CA GLN A 249 8.63 1.42 -13.09
C GLN A 249 9.65 0.45 -12.50
N GLY A 250 10.57 0.95 -11.66
CA GLY A 250 11.53 0.11 -10.93
C GLY A 250 10.83 -0.87 -9.98
N PHE A 251 9.81 -0.42 -9.26
CA PHE A 251 8.98 -1.28 -8.41
C PHE A 251 8.26 -2.37 -9.21
N LEU A 252 7.61 -2.01 -10.33
CA LEU A 252 6.93 -2.99 -11.19
C LEU A 252 7.90 -4.05 -11.75
N LYS A 253 9.10 -3.64 -12.17
CA LYS A 253 10.14 -4.58 -12.60
C LYS A 253 10.62 -5.50 -11.49
N MET A 254 10.63 -5.03 -10.25
CA MET A 254 10.92 -5.87 -9.08
C MET A 254 9.81 -6.92 -8.87
N GLU A 255 8.54 -6.54 -8.98
CA GLU A 255 7.39 -7.45 -8.87
C GLU A 255 7.38 -8.50 -10.01
N GLU A 256 7.82 -8.12 -11.22
CA GLU A 256 8.03 -9.05 -12.34
C GLU A 256 9.21 -10.02 -12.12
N GLY A 257 10.03 -9.81 -11.09
CA GLY A 257 11.22 -10.60 -10.80
C GLY A 257 12.46 -10.25 -11.63
N VAL A 258 12.41 -9.16 -12.43
CA VAL A 258 13.52 -8.68 -13.27
C VAL A 258 14.39 -7.69 -12.47
N TYR A 259 15.08 -8.20 -11.44
CA TYR A 259 15.79 -7.40 -10.45
C TYR A 259 16.93 -6.54 -11.03
N SER A 260 17.61 -7.02 -12.08
CA SER A 260 18.71 -6.29 -12.74
C SER A 260 18.23 -4.98 -13.35
N ASP A 261 17.12 -5.03 -14.09
CA ASP A 261 16.54 -3.87 -14.76
C ASP A 261 15.90 -2.94 -13.74
N ALA A 262 15.25 -3.51 -12.70
CA ALA A 262 14.74 -2.74 -11.57
C ALA A 262 15.82 -1.88 -10.93
N VAL A 263 17.00 -2.46 -10.60
CA VAL A 263 18.13 -1.73 -10.03
C VAL A 263 18.60 -0.61 -10.95
N HIS A 264 18.72 -0.88 -12.25
CA HIS A 264 19.15 0.15 -13.22
C HIS A 264 18.16 1.33 -13.31
N ILE A 265 16.86 1.03 -13.31
CA ILE A 265 15.81 2.05 -13.34
C ILE A 265 15.79 2.85 -12.01
N LEU A 266 15.90 2.17 -10.87
CA LEU A 266 15.94 2.81 -9.56
C LEU A 266 17.17 3.70 -9.38
N GLN A 267 18.33 3.35 -9.96
CA GLN A 267 19.48 4.22 -9.98
C GLN A 267 19.24 5.50 -10.79
N LYS A 268 18.49 5.42 -11.90
CA LYS A 268 18.05 6.61 -12.65
C LYS A 268 17.11 7.48 -11.80
N ALA A 269 16.19 6.86 -11.03
CA ALA A 269 15.32 7.58 -10.10
C ALA A 269 16.12 8.28 -8.99
N ALA A 270 17.12 7.63 -8.40
CA ALA A 270 17.96 8.19 -7.36
C ALA A 270 18.80 9.40 -7.83
N ALA A 271 19.17 9.44 -9.11
CA ALA A 271 19.87 10.58 -9.71
C ALA A 271 18.94 11.75 -10.08
N GLY A 272 17.62 11.56 -9.96
CA GLY A 272 16.62 12.57 -10.29
C GLY A 272 16.33 13.52 -9.13
N PHE A 273 15.31 14.36 -9.33
CA PHE A 273 14.88 15.32 -8.32
C PHE A 273 13.96 14.65 -7.29
N CYS A 274 14.49 14.24 -6.15
CA CYS A 274 13.74 13.53 -5.12
C CYS A 274 13.87 14.15 -3.73
N SER A 275 12.82 14.01 -2.93
CA SER A 275 12.85 14.31 -1.51
C SER A 275 13.76 13.30 -0.77
N LYS A 276 14.28 13.68 0.40
CA LYS A 276 15.06 12.74 1.24
C LYS A 276 14.29 11.44 1.52
N ARG A 277 13.00 11.56 1.82
CA ARG A 277 12.14 10.41 2.06
C ARG A 277 12.05 9.49 0.84
N LEU A 278 11.78 10.05 -0.34
CA LEU A 278 11.71 9.26 -1.58
C LEU A 278 13.06 8.63 -1.91
N LEU A 279 14.17 9.36 -1.75
CA LEU A 279 15.51 8.83 -1.98
C LEU A 279 15.82 7.64 -1.06
N ALA A 280 15.46 7.73 0.22
CA ALA A 280 15.61 6.63 1.16
C ALA A 280 14.74 5.41 0.76
N GLN A 281 13.53 5.63 0.28
CA GLN A 281 12.66 4.57 -0.26
C GLN A 281 13.26 3.92 -1.52
N ILE A 282 13.83 4.72 -2.43
CA ILE A 282 14.52 4.21 -3.63
C ILE A 282 15.70 3.32 -3.24
N TYR A 283 16.54 3.76 -2.28
CA TYR A 283 17.64 2.93 -1.81
C TYR A 283 17.17 1.66 -1.11
N THR A 284 16.09 1.73 -0.34
CA THR A 284 15.49 0.55 0.31
C THR A 284 15.02 -0.46 -0.73
N LEU A 285 14.33 -0.01 -1.78
CA LEU A 285 13.87 -0.86 -2.86
C LEU A 285 15.03 -1.46 -3.65
N THR A 286 16.05 -0.65 -3.94
CA THR A 286 17.29 -1.11 -4.60
C THR A 286 18.00 -2.17 -3.77
N GLY A 287 18.12 -1.96 -2.46
CA GLY A 287 18.67 -2.94 -1.53
C GLY A 287 17.89 -4.25 -1.53
N SER A 288 16.55 -4.19 -1.56
CA SER A 288 15.70 -5.36 -1.64
C SER A 288 15.88 -6.14 -2.95
N CYS A 289 16.00 -5.44 -4.10
CA CYS A 289 16.30 -6.06 -5.39
C CYS A 289 17.67 -6.76 -5.38
N VAL A 290 18.70 -6.07 -4.89
CA VAL A 290 20.08 -6.60 -4.80
C VAL A 290 20.13 -7.81 -3.86
N PHE A 291 19.35 -7.81 -2.79
CA PHE A 291 19.22 -8.94 -1.89
C PHE A 291 18.63 -10.17 -2.59
N LYS A 292 17.56 -9.98 -3.36
CA LYS A 292 16.96 -11.05 -4.21
C LYS A 292 17.95 -11.58 -5.27
N MET A 293 18.95 -10.76 -5.66
CA MET A 293 20.06 -11.18 -6.54
C MET A 293 21.18 -11.93 -5.81
N HIS A 294 20.97 -12.34 -4.56
CA HIS A 294 21.96 -13.02 -3.70
C HIS A 294 23.25 -12.23 -3.44
N LYS A 295 23.15 -10.89 -3.31
CA LYS A 295 24.26 -9.98 -2.97
C LYS A 295 24.02 -9.29 -1.63
N PRO A 296 24.07 -10.01 -0.49
CA PRO A 296 23.62 -9.48 0.81
C PRO A 296 24.46 -8.30 1.32
N GLN A 297 25.76 -8.29 1.10
CA GLN A 297 26.62 -7.19 1.57
C GLN A 297 26.32 -5.88 0.85
N THR A 298 26.11 -5.94 -0.47
CA THR A 298 25.72 -4.75 -1.26
C THR A 298 24.32 -4.27 -0.86
N ALA A 299 23.40 -5.18 -0.55
CA ALA A 299 22.08 -4.84 -0.06
C ALA A 299 22.14 -4.09 1.28
N LEU A 300 22.97 -4.55 2.23
CA LEU A 300 23.20 -3.85 3.50
C LEU A 300 23.77 -2.43 3.29
N GLN A 301 24.62 -2.24 2.29
CA GLN A 301 25.12 -0.91 1.97
C GLN A 301 24.00 0.02 1.51
N TYR A 302 23.12 -0.43 0.63
CA TYR A 302 21.96 0.37 0.20
C TYR A 302 21.01 0.69 1.36
N PHE A 303 20.74 -0.26 2.25
CA PHE A 303 19.92 0.00 3.44
C PHE A 303 20.61 1.03 4.38
N LYS A 304 21.93 0.96 4.52
CA LYS A 304 22.68 1.96 5.26
C LYS A 304 22.61 3.34 4.61
N GLU A 305 22.74 3.43 3.29
CA GLU A 305 22.59 4.67 2.54
C GLU A 305 21.19 5.25 2.72
N ALA A 306 20.13 4.41 2.67
CA ALA A 306 18.77 4.83 2.96
C ALA A 306 18.63 5.48 4.34
N LEU A 307 19.17 4.85 5.38
CA LEU A 307 19.15 5.35 6.75
C LEU A 307 20.04 6.59 6.96
N GLN A 308 21.11 6.76 6.18
CA GLN A 308 21.92 7.98 6.20
C GLN A 308 21.20 9.18 5.60
N VAL A 309 20.39 8.94 4.58
CA VAL A 309 19.57 9.98 3.93
C VAL A 309 18.37 10.36 4.80
N ASP A 310 17.67 9.36 5.33
CA ASP A 310 16.50 9.53 6.18
C ASP A 310 16.46 8.41 7.24
N PHE A 311 16.82 8.74 8.47
CA PHE A 311 16.76 7.80 9.59
C PHE A 311 15.31 7.36 9.91
N GLY A 312 14.32 8.16 9.52
CA GLY A 312 12.89 7.81 9.63
C GLY A 312 12.43 6.73 8.64
N CYS A 313 13.29 6.24 7.73
CA CYS A 313 12.97 5.15 6.83
C CYS A 313 13.02 3.79 7.55
N LEU A 314 12.03 3.54 8.42
CA LEU A 314 11.94 2.31 9.23
C LEU A 314 11.91 1.02 8.40
N PRO A 315 11.31 0.97 7.18
CA PRO A 315 11.40 -0.20 6.33
C PRO A 315 12.84 -0.62 6.00
N ALA A 316 13.77 0.33 5.79
CA ALA A 316 15.17 0.00 5.58
C ALA A 316 15.81 -0.67 6.80
N LEU A 317 15.45 -0.22 8.00
CA LEU A 317 15.94 -0.79 9.25
C LEU A 317 15.36 -2.19 9.49
N TYR A 318 14.07 -2.38 9.19
CA TYR A 318 13.42 -3.68 9.25
C TYR A 318 14.04 -4.68 8.26
N GLN A 319 14.23 -4.30 6.99
CA GLN A 319 14.89 -5.15 5.98
C GLN A 319 16.33 -5.47 6.36
N SER A 320 17.05 -4.53 6.98
CA SER A 320 18.39 -4.80 7.53
C SER A 320 18.35 -5.88 8.61
N SER A 321 17.36 -5.85 9.51
CA SER A 321 17.22 -6.88 10.56
C SER A 321 16.93 -8.25 9.97
N VAL A 322 16.07 -8.34 8.96
CA VAL A 322 15.77 -9.60 8.23
C VAL A 322 17.03 -10.15 7.57
N LEU A 323 17.83 -9.27 6.95
CA LEU A 323 19.06 -9.67 6.29
C LEU A 323 20.13 -10.12 7.29
N TYR A 324 20.31 -9.41 8.43
CA TYR A 324 21.18 -9.84 9.51
C TYR A 324 20.80 -11.20 10.07
N HIS A 325 19.48 -11.48 10.15
CA HIS A 325 18.99 -12.79 10.54
C HIS A 325 19.45 -13.90 9.60
N GLN A 326 19.31 -13.68 8.28
CA GLN A 326 19.71 -14.67 7.27
C GLN A 326 21.24 -14.86 7.19
N LEU A 327 22.02 -13.83 7.54
CA LEU A 327 23.47 -13.91 7.63
C LEU A 327 23.96 -14.47 8.99
N GLU A 328 23.05 -14.88 9.87
CA GLU A 328 23.34 -15.34 11.23
C GLU A 328 24.10 -14.30 12.09
N MET A 329 24.03 -13.01 11.73
CA MET A 329 24.67 -11.89 12.44
C MET A 329 23.77 -11.42 13.60
N LEU A 330 23.71 -12.23 14.61
CA LEU A 330 22.70 -12.20 15.66
C LEU A 330 22.74 -10.91 16.52
N ASP A 331 23.90 -10.36 16.82
CA ASP A 331 24.01 -9.14 17.63
C ASP A 331 23.62 -7.90 16.80
N ALA A 332 23.94 -7.89 15.51
CA ALA A 332 23.53 -6.83 14.60
C ALA A 332 22.00 -6.81 14.39
N GLU A 333 21.38 -8.02 14.26
CA GLU A 333 19.93 -8.15 14.17
C GLU A 333 19.23 -7.56 15.40
N MET A 334 19.65 -7.97 16.62
CA MET A 334 19.05 -7.48 17.86
C MET A 334 19.20 -5.97 18.02
N LYS A 335 20.38 -5.44 17.64
CA LYS A 335 20.59 -3.99 17.67
C LYS A 335 19.70 -3.26 16.66
N ALA A 336 19.53 -3.80 15.45
CA ALA A 336 18.65 -3.22 14.44
C ALA A 336 17.18 -3.23 14.92
N LEU A 337 16.71 -4.32 15.52
CA LEU A 337 15.37 -4.42 16.10
C LEU A 337 15.16 -3.45 17.28
N SER A 338 16.18 -3.28 18.15
CA SER A 338 16.11 -2.31 19.25
C SER A 338 16.00 -0.87 18.71
N LEU A 339 16.82 -0.51 17.72
CA LEU A 339 16.73 0.81 17.07
C LEU A 339 15.40 1.02 16.36
N LEU A 340 14.85 -0.05 15.74
CA LEU A 340 13.55 0.00 15.11
C LEU A 340 12.44 0.26 16.14
N TYR A 341 12.49 -0.40 17.27
CA TYR A 341 11.53 -0.19 18.36
C TYR A 341 11.58 1.23 18.91
N GLU A 342 12.79 1.73 19.23
CA GLU A 342 13.01 3.10 19.69
C GLU A 342 12.52 4.15 18.67
N ALA A 343 12.74 3.89 17.38
CA ALA A 343 12.30 4.79 16.32
C ALA A 343 10.77 4.78 16.16
N LEU A 344 10.10 3.62 16.36
CA LEU A 344 8.63 3.51 16.36
C LEU A 344 8.01 4.24 17.57
N GLU A 345 8.66 4.17 18.73
CA GLU A 345 8.20 4.88 19.94
C GLU A 345 8.29 6.41 19.78
N ASN A 346 9.29 6.89 19.07
CA ASN A 346 9.53 8.32 18.85
C ASN A 346 8.79 8.91 17.64
N GLN A 347 8.03 8.11 16.87
CA GLN A 347 7.36 8.57 15.65
C GLN A 347 6.31 9.67 15.88
N ASP A 348 5.70 9.76 17.06
CA ASP A 348 4.70 10.77 17.40
C ASP A 348 5.24 12.22 17.36
N HIS A 349 6.55 12.39 17.24
CA HIS A 349 7.21 13.70 17.24
C HIS A 349 7.94 14.05 15.93
N SER A 350 7.99 13.18 14.94
CA SER A 350 8.64 13.48 13.67
C SER A 350 7.79 14.42 12.82
N ARG A 351 8.07 15.73 12.93
CA ARG A 351 7.56 16.75 12.02
C ARG A 351 8.03 16.38 10.60
N ILE A 352 7.08 16.16 9.71
CA ILE A 352 7.33 16.00 8.27
C ILE A 352 8.08 17.26 7.83
N PHE A 353 9.36 17.12 7.46
CA PHE A 353 10.12 18.20 6.83
C PHE A 353 9.57 18.38 5.42
N VAL A 354 8.61 19.30 5.29
CA VAL A 354 8.08 19.71 4.00
C VAL A 354 9.08 20.66 3.37
N ASP A 355 9.60 20.33 2.18
CA ASP A 355 10.41 21.26 1.40
C ASP A 355 9.53 22.45 1.02
N PRO A 356 9.82 23.67 1.52
CA PRO A 356 8.93 24.82 1.34
C PRO A 356 8.85 25.30 -0.12
N HIS A 357 9.72 24.82 -1.01
CA HIS A 357 9.80 25.29 -2.40
C HIS A 357 8.96 24.47 -3.38
N LEU A 358 8.47 23.28 -2.98
CA LEU A 358 7.64 22.44 -3.81
C LEU A 358 6.19 22.44 -3.33
N LEU A 359 5.26 22.66 -4.24
CA LEU A 359 3.83 22.59 -3.96
C LEU A 359 3.27 21.16 -4.12
N ILE A 360 3.76 20.44 -5.11
CA ILE A 360 3.45 19.01 -5.29
C ILE A 360 4.66 18.21 -4.84
N HIS A 361 4.43 17.34 -3.85
CA HIS A 361 5.44 16.41 -3.35
C HIS A 361 5.31 15.06 -4.04
N SER A 362 6.42 14.34 -4.18
CA SER A 362 6.47 12.99 -4.74
C SER A 362 5.52 12.02 -4.03
N ASP A 363 5.34 12.17 -2.72
CA ASP A 363 4.49 11.30 -1.89
C ASP A 363 3.00 11.33 -2.30
N VAL A 364 2.55 12.46 -2.89
CA VAL A 364 1.19 12.61 -3.42
C VAL A 364 1.02 11.86 -4.74
N LEU A 365 2.09 11.78 -5.54
CA LEU A 365 2.09 11.13 -6.85
C LEU A 365 2.33 9.61 -6.76
N ILE A 366 2.94 9.13 -5.67
CA ILE A 366 3.29 7.73 -5.47
C ILE A 366 2.28 7.11 -4.48
N GLN A 367 1.04 6.91 -4.92
CA GLN A 367 -0.04 6.32 -4.09
C GLN A 367 -0.47 4.94 -4.61
N ILE A 368 0.51 4.06 -4.91
CA ILE A 368 0.22 2.69 -5.34
C ILE A 368 0.03 1.81 -4.10
N PRO A 369 -1.10 1.12 -3.93
CA PRO A 369 -1.38 0.30 -2.73
C PRO A 369 -0.31 -0.75 -2.45
N ALA A 370 0.17 -1.47 -3.46
CA ALA A 370 1.21 -2.49 -3.32
C ALA A 370 2.55 -1.89 -2.84
N LEU A 371 2.91 -0.72 -3.34
CA LEU A 371 4.11 0.00 -2.90
C LEU A 371 3.97 0.50 -1.46
N ASN A 372 2.80 1.06 -1.12
CA ASN A 372 2.51 1.51 0.24
C ASN A 372 2.58 0.34 1.23
N GLN A 373 2.08 -0.83 0.85
CA GLN A 373 2.16 -2.05 1.66
C GLN A 373 3.61 -2.47 1.93
N MET A 374 4.51 -2.35 0.95
CA MET A 374 5.93 -2.66 1.11
C MET A 374 6.63 -1.71 2.09
N PHE A 375 6.17 -0.47 2.18
CA PHE A 375 6.70 0.56 3.08
C PHE A 375 5.87 0.76 4.36
N THR A 376 4.93 -0.14 4.68
CA THR A 376 4.26 -0.13 5.98
C THR A 376 5.24 -0.46 7.09
N ASN A 377 5.18 0.30 8.16
CA ASN A 377 6.01 0.04 9.34
C ASN A 377 5.45 -1.16 10.11
N PRO A 378 6.30 -2.05 10.62
CA PRO A 378 5.84 -3.09 11.53
C PRO A 378 5.29 -2.46 12.82
N SER A 379 4.30 -3.11 13.45
CA SER A 379 3.79 -2.64 14.73
C SER A 379 4.84 -2.81 15.84
N GLN A 380 4.77 -1.99 16.89
CA GLN A 380 5.64 -2.13 18.07
C GLN A 380 5.55 -3.54 18.66
N ALA A 381 4.34 -4.10 18.73
CA ALA A 381 4.11 -5.46 19.18
C ALA A 381 4.82 -6.50 18.31
N ALA A 382 4.80 -6.35 16.98
CA ALA A 382 5.50 -7.26 16.07
C ALA A 382 7.02 -7.22 16.28
N VAL A 383 7.60 -6.03 16.49
CA VAL A 383 9.04 -5.90 16.77
C VAL A 383 9.43 -6.54 18.10
N LYS A 384 8.65 -6.29 19.17
CA LYS A 384 8.87 -6.94 20.48
C LYS A 384 8.75 -8.46 20.40
N TYR A 385 7.77 -8.97 19.67
CA TYR A 385 7.62 -10.40 19.42
C TYR A 385 8.85 -11.01 18.71
N LEU A 386 9.35 -10.33 17.66
CA LEU A 386 10.57 -10.76 16.97
C LEU A 386 11.79 -10.77 17.93
N MET A 387 11.95 -9.73 18.75
CA MET A 387 13.05 -9.66 19.72
C MET A 387 12.95 -10.81 20.74
N ALA A 388 11.76 -11.11 21.25
CA ALA A 388 11.53 -12.19 22.19
C ALA A 388 11.83 -13.57 21.58
N THR A 389 11.27 -13.88 20.41
CA THR A 389 11.48 -15.16 19.73
C THR A 389 12.94 -15.38 19.34
N ARG A 390 13.62 -14.33 18.84
CA ARG A 390 15.05 -14.38 18.51
C ARG A 390 15.92 -14.57 19.76
N GLY A 391 15.54 -13.93 20.87
CA GLY A 391 16.18 -14.13 22.17
C GLY A 391 16.12 -15.59 22.65
N LEU A 392 14.95 -16.23 22.52
CA LEU A 392 14.78 -17.66 22.87
C LEU A 392 15.62 -18.58 21.98
N GLN A 393 15.58 -18.38 20.66
CA GLN A 393 16.38 -19.16 19.70
C GLN A 393 17.89 -19.14 20.04
N ARG A 394 18.35 -18.09 20.67
CA ARG A 394 19.76 -17.88 21.08
C ARG A 394 20.08 -18.26 22.50
N LYS A 395 19.13 -18.89 23.21
CA LYS A 395 19.27 -19.23 24.62
C LYS A 395 19.53 -18.03 25.55
N ARG A 396 19.20 -16.81 25.12
CA ARG A 396 19.20 -15.59 25.94
C ARG A 396 17.85 -15.45 26.65
N VAL A 397 17.51 -16.48 27.46
CA VAL A 397 16.15 -16.64 28.01
C VAL A 397 15.73 -15.44 28.83
N GLY A 398 16.61 -14.85 29.65
CA GLY A 398 16.28 -13.67 30.46
C GLY A 398 15.84 -12.47 29.63
N GLN A 399 16.58 -12.13 28.56
CA GLN A 399 16.20 -11.03 27.67
C GLN A 399 14.91 -11.32 26.90
N ALA A 400 14.75 -12.55 26.43
CA ALA A 400 13.52 -12.96 25.76
C ALA A 400 12.28 -12.81 26.64
N VAL A 401 12.37 -13.20 27.91
CA VAL A 401 11.28 -13.04 28.88
C VAL A 401 10.91 -11.57 29.07
N GLU A 402 11.88 -10.68 29.23
CA GLU A 402 11.59 -9.24 29.36
C GLU A 402 10.85 -8.71 28.13
N HIS A 403 11.29 -9.07 26.92
CA HIS A 403 10.60 -8.66 25.70
C HIS A 403 9.18 -9.25 25.58
N TYR A 404 8.96 -10.49 26.03
CA TYR A 404 7.61 -11.06 26.08
C TYR A 404 6.72 -10.34 27.10
N LEU A 405 7.24 -10.00 28.28
CA LEU A 405 6.48 -9.27 29.29
C LEU A 405 6.12 -7.86 28.81
N ASP A 406 7.06 -7.16 28.17
CA ASP A 406 6.79 -5.88 27.52
C ASP A 406 5.68 -6.01 26.45
N LEU A 407 5.73 -7.08 25.65
CA LEU A 407 4.70 -7.37 24.64
C LEU A 407 3.31 -7.58 25.27
N LEU A 408 3.24 -8.35 26.38
CA LEU A 408 1.97 -8.53 27.09
C LEU A 408 1.45 -7.22 27.68
N ALA A 409 2.34 -6.34 28.17
CA ALA A 409 1.97 -5.01 28.64
C ALA A 409 1.40 -4.13 27.51
N LEU A 410 1.97 -4.20 26.30
CA LEU A 410 1.41 -3.51 25.11
C LEU A 410 -0.01 -3.99 24.81
N PHE A 411 -0.28 -5.30 24.83
CA PHE A 411 -1.64 -5.83 24.61
C PHE A 411 -2.65 -5.38 25.66
N GLN A 412 -2.21 -5.17 26.89
CA GLN A 412 -3.10 -4.67 27.95
C GLN A 412 -3.39 -3.17 27.80
N ALA A 413 -2.42 -2.38 27.32
CA ALA A 413 -2.58 -0.94 27.08
C ALA A 413 -3.49 -0.65 25.88
N GLU A 414 -3.44 -1.49 24.84
CA GLU A 414 -4.23 -1.36 23.61
C GLU A 414 -5.65 -1.96 23.72
N SER A 415 -6.16 -2.23 24.91
CA SER A 415 -7.48 -2.87 25.18
C SER A 415 -8.70 -2.11 24.65
N GLY A 416 -8.63 -1.58 23.43
CA GLY A 416 -9.74 -1.12 22.60
C GLY A 416 -9.81 -1.95 21.33
N ASP A 417 -10.90 -2.57 21.06
CA ASP A 417 -11.45 -3.41 19.99
C ASP A 417 -10.78 -3.50 18.58
N GLN A 418 -9.57 -2.98 18.35
CA GLN A 418 -8.98 -2.86 17.02
C GLN A 418 -7.77 -3.77 16.71
N VAL A 419 -7.21 -4.50 17.69
CA VAL A 419 -5.94 -5.25 17.48
C VAL A 419 -6.13 -6.57 16.69
N PHE A 420 -7.35 -6.95 16.35
CA PHE A 420 -7.65 -8.29 15.80
C PHE A 420 -7.78 -8.40 14.28
N LEU A 421 -7.62 -7.31 13.52
CA LEU A 421 -8.02 -7.30 12.10
C LEU A 421 -6.91 -7.07 11.07
N ASP A 422 -5.65 -6.99 11.47
CA ASP A 422 -4.58 -6.91 10.49
C ASP A 422 -4.19 -8.31 10.01
N SER A 423 -4.84 -8.74 8.92
CA SER A 423 -4.67 -10.07 8.29
C SER A 423 -3.26 -10.31 7.73
N GLN A 424 -2.32 -9.38 7.95
CA GLN A 424 -0.93 -9.46 7.48
C GLN A 424 0.10 -9.38 8.63
N SER A 425 -0.33 -9.35 9.89
CA SER A 425 0.61 -9.28 11.00
C SER A 425 1.36 -10.60 11.18
N VAL A 426 2.67 -10.51 11.30
CA VAL A 426 3.61 -11.60 11.68
C VAL A 426 3.30 -12.14 13.09
N LEU A 427 2.39 -11.51 13.81
CA LEU A 427 2.04 -11.85 15.18
C LEU A 427 1.13 -13.08 15.24
N PRO A 428 1.46 -14.09 16.09
CA PRO A 428 0.53 -15.14 16.46
C PRO A 428 -0.69 -14.58 17.19
N ARG A 429 -1.70 -15.42 17.37
CA ARG A 429 -2.89 -15.04 18.15
C ARG A 429 -2.52 -14.78 19.62
N ILE A 430 -3.23 -13.88 20.26
CA ILE A 430 -2.92 -13.47 21.63
C ILE A 430 -2.74 -14.67 22.60
N PRO A 431 -3.63 -15.70 22.66
CA PRO A 431 -3.40 -16.85 23.52
C PRO A 431 -2.10 -17.62 23.22
N GLU A 432 -1.68 -17.64 21.96
CA GLU A 432 -0.42 -18.28 21.54
C GLU A 432 0.79 -17.51 22.08
N VAL A 433 0.76 -16.17 22.00
CA VAL A 433 1.81 -15.31 22.57
C VAL A 433 1.92 -15.50 24.08
N TYR A 434 0.77 -15.58 24.79
CA TYR A 434 0.76 -15.88 26.24
C TYR A 434 1.37 -17.25 26.55
N LEU A 435 1.08 -18.27 25.74
CA LEU A 435 1.63 -19.62 25.91
C LEU A 435 3.14 -19.67 25.60
N GLU A 436 3.60 -18.96 24.57
CA GLU A 436 5.03 -18.82 24.29
C GLU A 436 5.75 -18.08 25.42
N THR A 437 5.11 -17.06 25.99
CA THR A 437 5.61 -16.36 27.18
C THR A 437 5.71 -17.31 28.37
N ALA A 438 4.68 -18.13 28.63
CA ALA A 438 4.68 -19.12 29.69
C ALA A 438 5.82 -20.13 29.52
N LEU A 439 6.08 -20.60 28.30
CA LEU A 439 7.20 -21.49 27.99
C LEU A 439 8.57 -20.80 28.23
N ALA A 440 8.70 -19.52 27.84
CA ALA A 440 9.91 -18.74 28.09
C ALA A 440 10.16 -18.56 29.60
N LEU A 441 9.10 -18.30 30.37
CA LEU A 441 9.15 -18.18 31.83
C LEU A 441 9.49 -19.51 32.53
N LEU A 442 8.98 -20.66 32.04
CA LEU A 442 9.40 -21.99 32.51
C LEU A 442 10.89 -22.20 32.31
N ASN A 443 11.41 -21.88 31.12
CA ASN A 443 12.83 -21.97 30.82
C ASN A 443 13.69 -21.02 31.66
N ALA A 444 13.13 -19.88 32.08
CA ALA A 444 13.76 -18.93 32.98
C ALA A 444 13.62 -19.29 34.45
N LYS A 445 12.92 -20.40 34.80
CA LYS A 445 12.60 -20.83 36.15
C LYS A 445 11.76 -19.84 36.98
N ARG A 446 10.97 -18.98 36.30
CA ARG A 446 10.06 -18.01 36.93
C ARG A 446 8.66 -18.63 37.07
N HIS A 447 8.54 -19.68 37.88
CA HIS A 447 7.36 -20.54 37.96
C HIS A 447 6.09 -19.82 38.44
N HIS A 448 6.18 -18.86 39.37
CA HIS A 448 5.02 -18.07 39.80
C HIS A 448 4.45 -17.20 38.66
N ASP A 449 5.30 -16.62 37.84
CA ASP A 449 4.84 -15.82 36.70
C ASP A 449 4.16 -16.69 35.65
N VAL A 450 4.63 -17.93 35.45
CA VAL A 450 3.96 -18.92 34.59
C VAL A 450 2.51 -19.15 35.03
N LEU A 451 2.28 -19.32 36.35
CA LEU A 451 0.93 -19.54 36.84
C LEU A 451 0.00 -18.37 36.51
N THR A 452 0.49 -17.15 36.72
CA THR A 452 -0.27 -15.92 36.39
C THR A 452 -0.60 -15.80 34.92
N VAL A 453 0.40 -15.99 34.04
CA VAL A 453 0.23 -15.90 32.58
C VAL A 453 -0.71 -16.99 32.05
N CYS A 454 -0.58 -18.22 32.54
CA CYS A 454 -1.47 -19.32 32.15
C CYS A 454 -2.90 -19.16 32.69
N GLU A 455 -3.10 -18.59 33.88
CA GLU A 455 -4.43 -18.30 34.42
C GLU A 455 -5.18 -17.29 33.52
N GLU A 456 -4.47 -16.30 32.98
CA GLU A 456 -5.05 -15.35 32.03
C GLU A 456 -5.53 -16.05 30.74
N VAL A 457 -4.77 -17.03 30.25
CA VAL A 457 -5.21 -17.84 29.09
C VAL A 457 -6.45 -18.65 29.45
N VAL A 458 -6.43 -19.35 30.59
CA VAL A 458 -7.56 -20.19 31.03
C VAL A 458 -8.82 -19.35 31.22
N SER A 459 -8.73 -18.18 31.85
CA SER A 459 -9.88 -17.31 32.12
C SER A 459 -10.56 -16.84 30.84
N LYS A 460 -9.78 -16.56 29.77
CA LYS A 460 -10.30 -16.07 28.50
C LYS A 460 -10.76 -17.18 27.55
N THR A 461 -10.21 -18.39 27.65
CA THR A 461 -10.47 -19.44 26.65
C THR A 461 -11.37 -20.57 27.14
N LEU A 462 -11.38 -20.91 28.44
CA LEU A 462 -12.11 -22.05 28.98
C LEU A 462 -13.63 -22.00 28.70
N ALA A 463 -14.24 -20.82 28.81
CA ALA A 463 -15.68 -20.63 28.57
C ALA A 463 -16.07 -20.84 27.09
N LEU A 464 -15.09 -20.76 26.17
CA LEU A 464 -15.30 -20.93 24.74
C LEU A 464 -15.12 -22.39 24.28
N VAL A 465 -14.65 -23.27 25.17
CA VAL A 465 -14.49 -24.69 24.88
C VAL A 465 -15.81 -25.42 25.09
N PRO A 466 -16.38 -26.06 24.05
CA PRO A 466 -17.61 -26.82 24.20
C PRO A 466 -17.44 -28.07 25.08
N GLU A 467 -18.50 -28.54 25.70
CA GLU A 467 -18.48 -29.78 26.49
C GLU A 467 -18.11 -31.02 25.69
N ARG A 468 -18.48 -31.03 24.40
CA ARG A 468 -18.14 -32.08 23.43
C ARG A 468 -17.86 -31.48 22.08
N LEU A 469 -16.69 -31.80 21.52
CA LEU A 469 -16.26 -31.40 20.17
C LEU A 469 -16.01 -32.66 19.33
N VAL A 470 -16.78 -32.83 18.27
CA VAL A 470 -16.59 -33.95 17.32
C VAL A 470 -15.98 -33.39 16.04
N LEU A 471 -14.78 -33.84 15.74
CA LEU A 471 -14.05 -33.50 14.53
C LEU A 471 -14.16 -34.66 13.54
N GLU A 472 -14.86 -34.44 12.44
CA GLU A 472 -15.00 -35.39 11.34
C GLU A 472 -13.89 -35.12 10.32
N LEU A 473 -13.06 -36.11 10.07
CA LEU A 473 -12.03 -36.07 9.06
C LEU A 473 -12.50 -36.86 7.83
N PHE A 474 -12.75 -36.14 6.76
CA PHE A 474 -13.02 -36.74 5.46
C PHE A 474 -11.70 -36.90 4.70
N PRO A 475 -11.38 -38.08 4.13
CA PRO A 475 -10.28 -38.19 3.19
C PRO A 475 -10.57 -37.24 2.01
N ALA A 476 -9.56 -36.54 1.53
CA ALA A 476 -9.69 -35.69 0.35
C ALA A 476 -10.12 -36.59 -0.83
N GLY A 477 -11.39 -36.50 -1.23
CA GLY A 477 -11.90 -37.24 -2.37
C GLY A 477 -11.05 -36.93 -3.62
N PRO A 478 -10.91 -37.91 -4.55
CA PRO A 478 -10.19 -37.66 -5.78
C PRO A 478 -10.79 -36.44 -6.48
N ARG A 479 -9.96 -35.45 -6.81
CA ARG A 479 -10.37 -34.31 -7.63
C ARG A 479 -11.06 -34.87 -8.88
N ARG A 480 -12.36 -34.70 -9.00
CA ARG A 480 -13.05 -34.91 -10.28
C ARG A 480 -12.42 -33.95 -11.28
N THR A 481 -11.58 -34.49 -12.11
CA THR A 481 -11.21 -33.87 -13.37
C THR A 481 -12.48 -33.86 -14.22
N GLU A 482 -13.17 -32.76 -14.26
CA GLU A 482 -14.15 -32.53 -15.31
C GLU A 482 -13.37 -32.47 -16.62
N SER A 483 -13.49 -33.55 -17.37
CA SER A 483 -13.06 -33.61 -18.76
C SER A 483 -13.94 -32.66 -19.57
N ALA A 484 -13.47 -31.46 -19.81
CA ALA A 484 -13.94 -30.61 -20.89
C ALA A 484 -12.94 -30.77 -22.04
N ASP A 485 -13.37 -31.48 -23.08
CA ASP A 485 -12.75 -31.48 -24.40
C ASP A 485 -12.64 -30.05 -24.93
N GLY A 486 -11.48 -29.67 -25.43
CA GLY A 486 -11.37 -28.53 -26.30
C GLY A 486 -10.06 -27.72 -26.18
N CYS A 487 -9.16 -28.01 -27.12
CA CYS A 487 -8.11 -27.14 -27.68
C CYS A 487 -7.12 -26.38 -26.78
N GLY A 488 -5.88 -26.78 -27.03
CA GLY A 488 -4.58 -26.33 -26.72
C GLY A 488 -4.30 -24.84 -26.49
N GLU A 489 -3.50 -24.66 -25.44
CA GLU A 489 -2.36 -23.76 -25.47
C GLU A 489 -1.49 -24.01 -24.23
N LEU A 490 -0.25 -24.45 -24.50
CA LEU A 490 0.79 -24.61 -23.51
C LEU A 490 1.18 -23.24 -22.94
N ARG A 491 0.86 -22.97 -21.67
CA ARG A 491 1.52 -21.90 -20.90
C ARG A 491 2.29 -22.53 -19.74
N TYR A 492 3.59 -22.41 -19.85
CA TYR A 492 4.55 -22.63 -18.78
C TYR A 492 4.25 -21.67 -17.64
N SER A 493 3.85 -22.17 -16.48
CA SER A 493 3.81 -21.42 -15.24
C SER A 493 4.79 -22.05 -14.26
N GLY A 494 5.82 -21.28 -13.90
CA GLY A 494 6.82 -21.61 -12.90
C GLY A 494 6.23 -21.68 -11.47
N PRO A 495 6.92 -22.30 -10.51
CA PRO A 495 6.42 -22.62 -9.19
C PRO A 495 6.61 -21.44 -8.21
N ALA A 496 5.67 -20.52 -8.11
CA ALA A 496 5.65 -19.52 -7.06
C ALA A 496 4.27 -18.89 -6.89
N ALA A 497 3.25 -19.68 -6.60
CA ALA A 497 1.94 -19.18 -6.21
C ALA A 497 1.10 -20.27 -5.51
N SER A 498 1.64 -20.93 -4.47
CA SER A 498 0.93 -21.98 -3.75
C SER A 498 0.47 -21.63 -2.34
N GLU A 499 0.55 -20.38 -1.90
CA GLU A 499 0.18 -20.00 -0.52
C GLU A 499 -1.15 -19.27 -0.33
N LEU A 500 -1.93 -19.00 -1.38
CA LEU A 500 -3.14 -18.16 -1.25
C LEU A 500 -4.45 -18.76 -1.78
N HIS A 501 -4.53 -20.07 -2.02
CA HIS A 501 -5.74 -20.63 -2.66
C HIS A 501 -6.70 -21.40 -1.72
N TRP A 502 -6.47 -21.46 -0.41
CA TRP A 502 -7.35 -22.17 0.53
C TRP A 502 -8.40 -21.29 1.24
N ALA A 503 -8.42 -20.00 0.98
CA ALA A 503 -9.34 -19.04 1.63
C ALA A 503 -10.76 -19.00 1.04
N LYS A 504 -11.12 -19.83 0.06
CA LYS A 504 -12.38 -19.64 -0.69
C LYS A 504 -13.51 -20.65 -0.47
N GLU A 505 -13.31 -21.74 0.28
CA GLU A 505 -14.42 -22.68 0.56
C GLU A 505 -14.32 -23.29 1.98
N SER A 506 -14.44 -22.51 3.03
CA SER A 506 -14.75 -23.05 4.34
C SER A 506 -16.19 -22.73 4.71
N HIS A 507 -17.04 -23.75 4.75
CA HIS A 507 -18.36 -23.70 5.37
C HIS A 507 -18.23 -23.02 6.74
N PRO A 508 -19.07 -22.04 7.11
CA PRO A 508 -18.98 -21.31 8.39
C PRO A 508 -18.98 -22.23 9.63
N LEU A 509 -19.57 -23.43 9.52
CA LEU A 509 -19.54 -24.46 10.54
C LEU A 509 -18.16 -25.10 10.74
N ALA A 510 -17.38 -25.28 9.68
CA ALA A 510 -16.02 -25.84 9.78
C ALA A 510 -15.05 -24.85 10.44
N SER A 511 -15.18 -23.57 10.11
CA SER A 511 -14.42 -22.50 10.75
C SER A 511 -14.70 -22.42 12.26
N ARG A 512 -15.96 -22.49 12.66
CA ARG A 512 -16.37 -22.46 14.09
C ARG A 512 -15.86 -23.67 14.89
N LYS A 513 -15.89 -24.87 14.29
CA LYS A 513 -15.32 -26.08 14.93
C LYS A 513 -13.81 -25.98 15.09
N ARG A 514 -13.11 -25.38 14.13
CA ARG A 514 -11.67 -25.14 14.19
C ARG A 514 -11.31 -24.13 15.29
N GLU A 515 -12.06 -23.05 15.44
CA GLU A 515 -11.88 -22.10 16.53
C GLU A 515 -12.09 -22.76 17.90
N SER A 516 -13.14 -23.58 18.07
CA SER A 516 -13.36 -24.34 19.30
C SER A 516 -12.22 -25.31 19.60
N LEU A 517 -11.60 -25.92 18.59
CA LEU A 517 -10.42 -26.76 18.77
C LEU A 517 -9.20 -25.95 19.24
N ASN A 518 -8.96 -24.78 18.64
CA ASN A 518 -7.88 -23.90 19.06
C ASN A 518 -8.04 -23.49 20.53
N HIS A 519 -9.24 -23.10 20.94
CA HIS A 519 -9.51 -22.78 22.36
C HIS A 519 -9.23 -23.97 23.28
N ALA A 520 -9.62 -25.19 22.87
CA ALA A 520 -9.34 -26.40 23.64
C ALA A 520 -7.83 -26.68 23.74
N ILE A 521 -7.08 -26.51 22.67
CA ILE A 521 -5.63 -26.70 22.64
C ILE A 521 -4.93 -25.66 23.51
N TRP A 522 -5.29 -24.38 23.41
CA TRP A 522 -4.68 -23.32 24.21
C TRP A 522 -4.96 -23.50 25.71
N THR A 523 -6.20 -23.79 26.08
CA THR A 523 -6.56 -24.06 27.49
C THR A 523 -5.84 -25.30 28.04
N ALA A 524 -5.75 -26.36 27.23
CA ALA A 524 -5.03 -27.58 27.62
C ALA A 524 -3.53 -27.33 27.79
N ALA A 525 -2.91 -26.56 26.88
CA ALA A 525 -1.50 -26.17 27.01
C ALA A 525 -1.24 -25.31 28.23
N ALA A 526 -2.15 -24.38 28.55
CA ALA A 526 -2.05 -23.57 29.78
C ALA A 526 -2.08 -24.44 31.02
N TYR A 527 -3.02 -25.41 31.13
CA TYR A 527 -3.04 -26.36 32.27
C TYR A 527 -1.78 -27.26 32.29
N LEU A 528 -1.24 -27.65 31.15
CA LEU A 528 0.01 -28.40 31.10
C LEU A 528 1.18 -27.61 31.71
N TYR A 529 1.33 -26.33 31.31
CA TYR A 529 2.39 -25.46 31.83
C TYR A 529 2.19 -25.12 33.31
N GLN A 530 0.95 -24.91 33.76
CA GLN A 530 0.65 -24.78 35.21
C GLN A 530 1.07 -26.04 35.97
N GLY A 531 0.73 -27.24 35.45
CA GLY A 531 1.14 -28.50 36.05
C GLY A 531 2.66 -28.64 36.16
N GLN A 532 3.41 -28.24 35.14
CA GLN A 532 4.86 -28.23 35.16
C GLN A 532 5.43 -27.21 36.15
N ALA A 533 4.84 -26.00 36.23
CA ALA A 533 5.26 -24.98 37.19
C ALA A 533 5.02 -25.43 38.65
N PHE A 534 3.87 -26.01 38.98
CA PHE A 534 3.59 -26.56 40.31
C PHE A 534 4.51 -27.74 40.65
N ALA A 535 4.85 -28.59 39.66
CA ALA A 535 5.82 -29.67 39.87
C ALA A 535 7.20 -29.11 40.29
N GLN A 536 7.66 -28.03 39.64
CA GLN A 536 8.93 -27.39 40.00
C GLN A 536 8.87 -26.64 41.33
N LEU A 537 7.68 -26.17 41.73
CA LEU A 537 7.43 -25.58 43.06
C LEU A 537 7.21 -26.62 44.16
N GLN A 538 7.32 -27.92 43.81
CA GLN A 538 7.11 -29.05 44.71
C GLN A 538 5.67 -29.17 45.25
N ASP A 539 4.71 -28.50 44.63
CA ASP A 539 3.29 -28.68 44.93
C ASP A 539 2.69 -29.79 44.06
N THR A 540 2.93 -31.03 44.48
CA THR A 540 2.52 -32.23 43.74
C THR A 540 1.00 -32.38 43.62
N MET A 541 0.21 -31.83 44.58
CA MET A 541 -1.26 -31.94 44.55
C MET A 541 -1.86 -31.03 43.47
N GLU A 542 -1.46 -29.76 43.43
CA GLU A 542 -1.92 -28.84 42.42
C GLU A 542 -1.38 -29.22 41.04
N SER A 543 -0.15 -29.73 40.94
CA SER A 543 0.42 -30.30 39.75
C SER A 543 -0.45 -31.42 39.14
N ILE A 544 -0.80 -32.44 39.96
CA ILE A 544 -1.68 -33.55 39.53
C ILE A 544 -3.06 -33.02 39.13
N THR A 545 -3.59 -32.03 39.84
CA THR A 545 -4.88 -31.41 39.56
C THR A 545 -4.85 -30.71 38.17
N CYS A 546 -3.83 -29.93 37.88
CA CYS A 546 -3.66 -29.25 36.58
C CYS A 546 -3.50 -30.25 35.43
N PHE A 547 -2.65 -31.27 35.54
CA PHE A 547 -2.53 -32.32 34.54
C PHE A 547 -3.85 -33.07 34.35
N THR A 548 -4.63 -33.30 35.39
CA THR A 548 -5.94 -33.96 35.30
C THR A 548 -6.95 -33.06 34.55
N ARG A 549 -6.98 -31.74 34.86
CA ARG A 549 -7.81 -30.76 34.11
C ARG A 549 -7.44 -30.75 32.64
N CYS A 550 -6.14 -30.74 32.30
CA CYS A 550 -5.65 -30.84 30.93
C CYS A 550 -6.19 -32.09 30.22
N ILE A 551 -6.01 -33.28 30.84
CA ILE A 551 -6.45 -34.56 30.27
C ILE A 551 -7.98 -34.59 30.10
N ASN A 552 -8.75 -34.15 31.09
CA ASN A 552 -10.21 -34.11 31.01
C ASN A 552 -10.71 -33.20 29.88
N LEU A 553 -10.05 -32.06 29.67
CA LEU A 553 -10.38 -31.14 28.60
C LEU A 553 -10.08 -31.75 27.23
N LEU A 554 -8.94 -32.42 27.10
CA LEU A 554 -8.58 -33.12 25.86
C LEU A 554 -9.49 -34.33 25.56
N HIS A 555 -10.12 -34.95 26.59
CA HIS A 555 -11.12 -36.00 26.40
C HIS A 555 -12.45 -35.49 25.83
N ARG A 556 -12.76 -34.18 25.91
CA ARG A 556 -13.95 -33.58 25.30
C ARG A 556 -13.86 -33.56 23.75
N VAL A 557 -12.64 -33.66 23.21
CA VAL A 557 -12.40 -33.64 21.75
C VAL A 557 -12.35 -35.08 21.22
N GLN A 558 -13.31 -35.44 20.38
CA GLN A 558 -13.37 -36.75 19.72
C GLN A 558 -13.06 -36.59 18.23
N VAL A 559 -12.06 -37.29 17.75
CA VAL A 559 -11.70 -37.34 16.33
C VAL A 559 -12.33 -38.59 15.71
N VAL A 560 -13.23 -38.41 14.74
CA VAL A 560 -13.90 -39.49 14.04
C VAL A 560 -13.38 -39.52 12.61
N PHE A 561 -12.83 -40.65 12.19
CA PHE A 561 -12.42 -40.87 10.80
C PHE A 561 -13.59 -41.48 10.03
N SER A 562 -14.05 -40.78 9.00
CA SER A 562 -15.10 -41.25 8.10
C SER A 562 -14.47 -41.89 6.87
N GLY A 563 -14.06 -43.16 6.95
CA GLY A 563 -13.50 -43.93 5.84
C GLY A 563 -12.89 -45.26 6.32
N ASN A 564 -13.13 -46.34 5.58
CA ASN A 564 -12.72 -47.71 5.93
C ASN A 564 -11.27 -48.08 5.55
N ASP A 565 -10.43 -47.13 5.13
CA ASP A 565 -9.08 -47.40 4.68
C ASP A 565 -8.01 -46.93 5.70
N HIS A 566 -7.30 -47.93 6.25
CA HIS A 566 -6.20 -47.74 7.20
C HIS A 566 -4.89 -47.18 6.58
N THR A 567 -4.89 -46.78 5.31
CA THR A 567 -3.66 -46.38 4.57
C THR A 567 -3.53 -44.89 4.31
N CYS A 568 -4.41 -44.02 4.83
CA CYS A 568 -4.48 -42.60 4.43
C CYS A 568 -3.82 -41.62 5.40
N ALA A 569 -2.83 -42.00 6.20
CA ALA A 569 -2.16 -41.07 7.13
C ALA A 569 -1.26 -40.03 6.40
N GLU A 570 -0.85 -40.25 5.18
CA GLU A 570 0.07 -39.37 4.44
C GLU A 570 -0.62 -38.26 3.61
N SER A 571 -1.94 -38.35 3.40
CA SER A 571 -2.66 -37.36 2.55
C SER A 571 -3.40 -36.25 3.31
N LEU A 572 -3.24 -36.18 4.65
CA LEU A 572 -4.05 -35.29 5.50
C LEU A 572 -3.52 -33.85 5.67
N GLY A 573 -2.39 -33.48 5.09
CA GLY A 573 -1.90 -32.09 5.08
C GLY A 573 -1.94 -31.39 6.45
N ASP A 574 -2.32 -30.13 6.49
CA ASP A 574 -2.36 -29.28 7.71
C ASP A 574 -3.23 -29.80 8.83
N LYS A 575 -4.32 -30.55 8.53
CA LYS A 575 -5.19 -31.17 9.56
C LYS A 575 -4.47 -32.24 10.37
N ALA A 576 -3.50 -32.93 9.77
CA ALA A 576 -2.68 -33.92 10.48
C ALA A 576 -1.75 -33.26 11.53
N VAL A 577 -1.35 -32.03 11.31
CA VAL A 577 -0.47 -31.27 12.25
C VAL A 577 -1.22 -30.95 13.54
N GLU A 578 -2.43 -30.41 13.47
CA GLU A 578 -3.25 -30.08 14.65
C GLU A 578 -3.55 -31.33 15.50
N ILE A 579 -3.85 -32.47 14.86
CA ILE A 579 -4.08 -33.74 15.56
C ILE A 579 -2.81 -34.26 16.22
N LYS A 580 -1.66 -34.15 15.56
CA LYS A 580 -0.36 -34.53 16.14
C LYS A 580 -0.03 -33.70 17.39
N TRP A 581 -0.30 -32.39 17.35
CA TRP A 581 -0.14 -31.52 18.53
C TRP A 581 -1.08 -31.90 19.68
N PHE A 582 -2.33 -32.20 19.36
CA PHE A 582 -3.32 -32.66 20.33
C PHE A 582 -2.88 -33.97 21.02
N GLN A 583 -2.40 -34.95 20.24
CA GLN A 583 -1.87 -36.21 20.77
C GLN A 583 -0.61 -35.99 21.63
N LYS A 584 0.29 -35.10 21.21
CA LYS A 584 1.48 -34.73 21.99
C LYS A 584 1.12 -34.09 23.33
N LEU A 585 0.19 -33.14 23.36
CA LEU A 585 -0.28 -32.54 24.61
C LEU A 585 -0.86 -33.58 25.56
N LYS A 586 -1.65 -34.51 25.05
CA LYS A 586 -2.23 -35.60 25.81
C LYS A 586 -1.14 -36.51 26.41
N ALA A 587 -0.15 -36.88 25.59
CA ALA A 587 0.98 -37.69 26.05
C ALA A 587 1.80 -36.99 27.15
N LEU A 588 2.12 -35.71 26.97
CA LEU A 588 2.86 -34.91 27.94
C LEU A 588 2.10 -34.74 29.26
N ALA A 589 0.78 -34.55 29.20
CA ALA A 589 -0.05 -34.43 30.39
C ALA A 589 -0.12 -35.75 31.20
N PHE A 590 -0.25 -36.90 30.53
CA PHE A 590 -0.15 -38.22 31.20
C PHE A 590 1.24 -38.45 31.75
N PHE A 591 2.28 -38.13 31.03
CA PHE A 591 3.67 -38.28 31.48
C PHE A 591 3.93 -37.44 32.73
N GLY A 592 3.60 -36.13 32.71
CA GLY A 592 3.78 -35.24 33.83
C GLY A 592 3.01 -35.71 35.08
N ARG A 593 1.76 -36.16 34.90
CA ARG A 593 0.97 -36.72 35.99
C ARG A 593 1.57 -38.00 36.54
N GLY A 594 2.09 -38.87 35.68
CA GLY A 594 2.79 -40.09 36.06
C GLY A 594 4.03 -39.82 36.91
N MET A 595 4.83 -38.82 36.57
CA MET A 595 5.99 -38.38 37.33
C MET A 595 5.60 -37.92 38.73
N GLN A 596 4.50 -37.15 38.85
CA GLN A 596 4.02 -36.69 40.16
C GLN A 596 3.49 -37.82 41.05
N PHE A 597 2.85 -38.84 40.49
CA PHE A 597 2.49 -40.05 41.23
C PHE A 597 3.72 -40.83 41.68
N GLN A 598 4.78 -40.88 40.85
CA GLN A 598 6.04 -41.52 41.23
C GLN A 598 6.71 -40.82 42.41
N GLU A 599 6.75 -39.49 42.42
CA GLU A 599 7.29 -38.70 43.56
C GLU A 599 6.52 -38.93 44.88
N ARG A 600 5.25 -39.29 44.77
CA ARG A 600 4.40 -39.66 45.92
C ARG A 600 4.49 -41.13 46.32
N GLY A 601 5.28 -41.94 45.65
CA GLY A 601 5.39 -43.38 45.89
C GLY A 601 4.17 -44.20 45.43
N GLN A 602 3.32 -43.63 44.55
CA GLN A 602 2.14 -44.29 43.98
C GLN A 602 2.51 -45.00 42.70
N GLU A 603 3.24 -46.08 42.76
CA GLU A 603 3.85 -46.76 41.62
C GLU A 603 2.83 -47.31 40.62
N ARG A 604 1.68 -47.81 41.09
CA ARG A 604 0.64 -48.36 40.19
C ARG A 604 0.01 -47.26 39.31
N GLU A 605 -0.36 -46.15 39.93
CA GLU A 605 -0.92 -44.98 39.23
C GLU A 605 0.11 -44.37 38.31
N SER A 606 1.36 -44.29 38.71
CA SER A 606 2.47 -43.80 37.88
C SER A 606 2.63 -44.67 36.63
N LEU A 607 2.77 -46.00 36.80
CA LEU A 607 2.93 -46.94 35.69
C LEU A 607 1.75 -46.86 34.69
N HIS A 608 0.53 -46.79 35.21
CA HIS A 608 -0.67 -46.67 34.40
C HIS A 608 -0.64 -45.37 33.55
N ASN A 609 -0.25 -44.24 34.14
CA ASN A 609 -0.13 -42.98 33.42
C ASN A 609 0.96 -43.00 32.35
N PHE A 610 2.11 -43.63 32.61
CA PHE A 610 3.15 -43.81 31.59
C PHE A 610 2.68 -44.70 30.43
N GLN A 611 1.92 -45.76 30.69
CA GLN A 611 1.30 -46.58 29.65
C GLN A 611 0.34 -45.77 28.77
N LEU A 612 -0.52 -44.93 29.37
CA LEU A 612 -1.44 -44.05 28.64
C LEU A 612 -0.68 -43.00 27.79
N SER A 613 0.43 -42.48 28.31
CA SER A 613 1.29 -41.55 27.57
C SER A 613 1.86 -42.22 26.32
N LEU A 614 2.38 -43.44 26.44
CA LEU A 614 2.91 -44.22 25.30
C LEU A 614 1.83 -44.61 24.29
N GLN A 615 0.61 -44.90 24.74
CA GLN A 615 -0.53 -45.17 23.87
C GLN A 615 -0.95 -43.94 23.05
N ALA A 616 -0.81 -42.72 23.61
CA ALA A 616 -1.17 -41.49 22.90
C ALA A 616 -0.21 -41.15 21.76
N VAL A 617 1.09 -41.50 21.88
CA VAL A 617 2.13 -41.25 20.84
C VAL A 617 3.07 -42.46 20.79
N PRO A 618 2.73 -43.51 20.02
CA PRO A 618 3.54 -44.76 19.98
C PRO A 618 4.93 -44.57 19.36
N GLU A 619 5.10 -43.59 18.46
CA GLU A 619 6.29 -43.45 17.61
C GLU A 619 7.43 -42.61 18.20
N ASN A 620 7.25 -41.96 19.37
CA ASN A 620 8.19 -40.94 19.89
C ASN A 620 8.61 -41.15 21.35
N ILE A 621 9.10 -42.32 21.71
CA ILE A 621 9.68 -42.58 23.06
C ILE A 621 10.87 -41.62 23.33
N LEU A 622 11.68 -41.29 22.33
CA LEU A 622 12.84 -40.39 22.45
C LEU A 622 12.46 -38.90 22.69
N TYR A 623 11.29 -38.47 22.24
CA TYR A 623 10.86 -37.08 22.42
C TYR A 623 10.40 -36.77 23.85
N ILE A 624 9.86 -37.74 24.55
CA ILE A 624 9.43 -37.62 25.93
C ILE A 624 10.67 -37.51 26.86
N CYS A 625 11.77 -38.20 26.53
CA CYS A 625 13.02 -38.16 27.29
C CYS A 625 13.83 -36.86 27.10
N ASN A 626 13.61 -36.11 26.01
CA ASN A 626 14.34 -34.85 25.76
C ASN A 626 13.59 -33.58 26.24
N CYS A 627 12.36 -33.73 26.71
CA CYS A 627 11.57 -32.61 27.25
C CYS A 627 11.60 -32.56 28.79
N THR A 628 12.34 -33.48 29.44
CA THR A 628 12.70 -33.45 30.87
C THR A 628 14.12 -32.92 31.04
#